data_9b26bd8a2f047ac15ac87fee80fc78ab
#
_entry.id   9b26bd8a2f047ac15ac87fee80fc78ab
#
_cell.length_a   1.000
_cell.length_b   1.000
_cell.length_c   1.000
_cell.angle_alpha   90.00
_cell.angle_beta   90.00
_cell.angle_gamma   90.00
#
_symmetry.space_group_name_H-M   'P 1'
#
loop_
_entity.id
_entity.type
_entity.pdbx_description
1 polymer ?
#
loop_
_entity_poly.entity_id
_entity_poly.type
_entity_poly.pdbx_seq_one_letter_code
_entity_poly.pdbx_strand_id
1 'polypeptide(L)'
;MSFAAAAQPSFEVLPGAADSPVILHVPHAARAIPPAVRAGIVLGDTALERELDHITDAHTDRIAEEAARLSARTPWRFVNRLSRLVVDPERFPDEREEMTAVGMGAVYTHTTHREVLRSADTDPEPLLARWFRPYARAMTEAVADRLAATGRAVIVDVHSYPATALPYELHGEGPRPPVCLGTDAFHTPDELVRQARKVFGDLGETGLNSPFGGTYVPLEFYGRDARVAALMVEIRRDTYMSEPGGPAGPGLGRLAEALAALVDGLGG
;
A
#
# COMPACT_ATOMS: atom_id res chain seq x y z
N MET A 1 21.38 26.43 21.91
CA MET A 1 21.62 25.67 20.68
C MET A 1 20.48 24.68 20.58
N SER A 2 19.48 24.97 19.74
CA SER A 2 18.32 24.10 19.53
C SER A 2 18.72 23.04 18.51
N PHE A 3 18.87 21.80 18.93
CA PHE A 3 18.93 20.67 18.00
C PHE A 3 17.50 20.52 17.44
N ALA A 4 17.26 21.03 16.24
CA ALA A 4 16.11 20.65 15.47
C ALA A 4 16.21 19.13 15.29
N ALA A 5 15.32 18.36 15.92
CA ALA A 5 15.19 16.93 15.64
C ALA A 5 15.00 16.79 14.14
N ALA A 6 15.88 16.02 13.50
CA ALA A 6 15.76 15.73 12.06
C ALA A 6 14.35 15.17 11.85
N ALA A 7 13.57 15.82 11.00
CA ALA A 7 12.23 15.35 10.68
C ALA A 7 12.37 13.92 10.13
N GLN A 8 11.64 12.97 10.73
CA GLN A 8 11.63 11.60 10.22
C GLN A 8 11.23 11.61 8.74
N PRO A 9 11.93 10.84 7.87
CA PRO A 9 11.57 10.75 6.47
C PRO A 9 10.14 10.23 6.34
N SER A 10 9.38 10.76 5.38
CA SER A 10 8.00 10.33 5.14
C SER A 10 7.89 8.95 4.51
N PHE A 11 8.97 8.45 3.93
CA PHE A 11 9.12 7.11 3.35
C PHE A 11 10.58 6.68 3.40
N GLU A 12 10.80 5.40 3.18
CA GLU A 12 12.14 4.81 3.05
C GLU A 12 12.22 3.93 1.80
N VAL A 13 13.36 4.04 1.10
CA VAL A 13 13.74 3.12 0.04
C VAL A 13 14.85 2.23 0.58
N LEU A 14 14.52 0.98 0.82
CA LEU A 14 15.43 -0.02 1.39
C LEU A 14 16.03 -0.86 0.26
N PRO A 15 17.37 -0.85 0.09
CA PRO A 15 18.00 -1.51 -1.04
C PRO A 15 17.83 -3.02 -0.99
N GLY A 16 17.60 -3.62 -2.17
CA GLY A 16 17.66 -5.04 -2.44
C GLY A 16 18.91 -5.43 -3.24
N ALA A 17 18.89 -6.64 -3.79
CA ALA A 17 19.94 -7.09 -4.72
C ALA A 17 19.96 -6.18 -5.97
N ALA A 18 21.15 -5.83 -6.45
CA ALA A 18 21.32 -4.92 -7.58
C ALA A 18 20.60 -5.41 -8.85
N ASP A 19 20.55 -6.73 -9.03
CA ASP A 19 19.92 -7.43 -10.15
C ASP A 19 18.47 -7.84 -9.88
N SER A 20 17.87 -7.43 -8.75
CA SER A 20 16.45 -7.68 -8.48
C SER A 20 15.58 -6.65 -9.19
N PRO A 21 14.62 -7.07 -10.04
CA PRO A 21 13.64 -6.17 -10.64
C PRO A 21 12.48 -5.82 -9.70
N VAL A 22 12.36 -6.50 -8.55
CA VAL A 22 11.18 -6.45 -7.68
C VAL A 22 11.28 -5.34 -6.65
N ILE A 23 10.21 -4.57 -6.53
CA ILE A 23 9.97 -3.59 -5.47
C ILE A 23 8.74 -4.04 -4.68
N LEU A 24 8.91 -4.37 -3.39
CA LEU A 24 7.79 -4.50 -2.47
C LEU A 24 7.39 -3.09 -2.01
N HIS A 25 6.22 -2.65 -2.43
CA HIS A 25 5.65 -1.36 -2.06
C HIS A 25 4.72 -1.52 -0.87
N VAL A 26 4.91 -0.73 0.19
CA VAL A 26 4.14 -0.80 1.45
C VAL A 26 3.64 0.60 1.80
N PRO A 27 2.50 1.02 1.24
CA PRO A 27 2.05 2.41 1.34
C PRO A 27 1.30 2.73 2.62
N HIS A 28 0.66 1.77 3.30
CA HIS A 28 -0.37 2.04 4.29
C HIS A 28 -0.15 1.42 5.67
N ALA A 29 1.05 0.89 5.97
CA ALA A 29 1.35 0.24 7.25
C ALA A 29 1.54 1.21 8.42
N ALA A 30 1.84 2.47 8.13
CA ALA A 30 2.23 3.45 9.16
C ALA A 30 1.03 4.19 9.77
N ARG A 31 1.16 4.54 11.05
CA ARG A 31 0.17 5.31 11.84
C ARG A 31 0.61 6.75 12.14
N ALA A 32 1.86 7.10 11.84
CA ALA A 32 2.44 8.38 12.22
C ALA A 32 1.77 9.57 11.50
N ILE A 33 1.35 10.57 12.27
CA ILE A 33 0.77 11.81 11.76
C ILE A 33 1.59 12.98 12.32
N PRO A 34 2.24 13.79 11.48
CA PRO A 34 2.97 14.97 11.95
C PRO A 34 2.06 15.93 12.71
N PRO A 35 2.55 16.59 13.79
CA PRO A 35 1.72 17.50 14.61
C PRO A 35 0.99 18.59 13.82
N ALA A 36 1.65 19.15 12.79
CA ALA A 36 1.03 20.16 11.94
C ALA A 36 -0.16 19.61 11.13
N VAL A 37 -0.13 18.33 10.75
CA VAL A 37 -1.24 17.65 10.06
C VAL A 37 -2.34 17.28 11.06
N ARG A 38 -1.93 16.78 12.25
CA ARG A 38 -2.87 16.46 13.34
C ARG A 38 -3.77 17.63 13.71
N ALA A 39 -3.22 18.84 13.72
CA ALA A 39 -3.96 20.07 14.02
C ALA A 39 -5.10 20.37 13.04
N GLY A 40 -5.03 19.85 11.81
CA GLY A 40 -6.09 19.97 10.80
C GLY A 40 -7.12 18.83 10.80
N ILE A 41 -6.95 17.82 11.67
CA ILE A 41 -7.90 16.70 11.84
C ILE A 41 -8.88 17.06 12.97
N VAL A 42 -10.17 17.03 12.69
CA VAL A 42 -11.21 17.45 13.65
C VAL A 42 -11.58 16.38 14.68
N LEU A 43 -11.16 15.14 14.47
CA LEU A 43 -11.42 14.04 15.41
C LEU A 43 -10.66 14.25 16.73
N GLY A 44 -11.30 13.95 17.86
CA GLY A 44 -10.62 13.79 19.13
C GLY A 44 -9.72 12.55 19.14
N ASP A 45 -8.76 12.48 20.09
CA ASP A 45 -7.71 11.45 20.09
C ASP A 45 -8.27 10.02 20.09
N THR A 46 -9.30 9.72 20.90
CA THR A 46 -9.93 8.39 20.94
C THR A 46 -10.58 8.01 19.60
N ALA A 47 -11.23 8.96 18.93
CA ALA A 47 -11.87 8.71 17.62
C ALA A 47 -10.79 8.53 16.53
N LEU A 48 -9.71 9.31 16.58
CA LEU A 48 -8.59 9.18 15.67
C LEU A 48 -7.87 7.83 15.84
N GLU A 49 -7.63 7.36 17.08
CA GLU A 49 -7.03 6.05 17.30
C GLU A 49 -7.90 4.92 16.74
N ARG A 50 -9.22 4.99 16.92
CA ARG A 50 -10.15 4.02 16.30
C ARG A 50 -10.09 4.05 14.77
N GLU A 51 -10.04 5.25 14.17
CA GLU A 51 -9.90 5.38 12.73
C GLU A 51 -8.56 4.79 12.24
N LEU A 52 -7.47 5.05 12.94
CA LEU A 52 -6.16 4.45 12.64
C LEU A 52 -6.18 2.93 12.75
N ASP A 53 -6.94 2.34 13.69
CA ASP A 53 -7.10 0.88 13.79
C ASP A 53 -7.82 0.30 12.59
N HIS A 54 -8.79 1.02 12.02
CA HIS A 54 -9.54 0.56 10.85
C HIS A 54 -8.81 0.79 9.53
N ILE A 55 -8.17 1.97 9.35
CA ILE A 55 -7.63 2.38 8.05
C ILE A 55 -6.21 1.88 7.77
N THR A 56 -5.44 1.54 8.82
CA THR A 56 -4.06 1.11 8.68
C THR A 56 -3.97 -0.35 8.22
N ASP A 57 -3.14 -0.63 7.24
CA ASP A 57 -2.77 -1.98 6.82
C ASP A 57 -1.69 -2.54 7.76
N ALA A 58 -2.11 -2.71 9.03
CA ALA A 58 -1.19 -3.02 10.12
C ALA A 58 -0.36 -4.28 9.83
N HIS A 59 0.95 -4.21 10.13
CA HIS A 59 1.92 -5.30 9.96
C HIS A 59 2.27 -5.68 8.52
N THR A 60 1.76 -5.02 7.48
CA THR A 60 2.16 -5.30 6.09
C THR A 60 3.64 -4.97 5.84
N ASP A 61 4.20 -3.99 6.56
CA ASP A 61 5.63 -3.69 6.57
C ASP A 61 6.46 -4.86 7.12
N ARG A 62 5.98 -5.54 8.17
CA ARG A 62 6.62 -6.73 8.75
C ARG A 62 6.52 -7.92 7.81
N ILE A 63 5.39 -8.12 7.13
CA ILE A 63 5.23 -9.16 6.12
C ILE A 63 6.24 -8.94 4.99
N ALA A 64 6.34 -7.71 4.46
CA ALA A 64 7.29 -7.36 3.41
C ALA A 64 8.76 -7.46 3.85
N GLU A 65 9.07 -7.10 5.09
CA GLU A 65 10.41 -7.23 5.66
C GLU A 65 10.83 -8.70 5.79
N GLU A 66 9.96 -9.53 6.35
CA GLU A 66 10.24 -10.95 6.51
C GLU A 66 10.29 -11.67 5.15
N ALA A 67 9.42 -11.32 4.21
CA ALA A 67 9.48 -11.83 2.85
C ALA A 67 10.82 -11.48 2.17
N ALA A 68 11.28 -10.24 2.30
CA ALA A 68 12.57 -9.81 1.74
C ALA A 68 13.76 -10.57 2.36
N ARG A 69 13.67 -10.92 3.65
CA ARG A 69 14.70 -11.73 4.35
C ARG A 69 14.70 -13.19 3.90
N LEU A 70 13.52 -13.74 3.58
CA LEU A 70 13.35 -15.14 3.15
C LEU A 70 13.65 -15.35 1.67
N SER A 71 13.51 -14.31 0.84
CA SER A 71 13.72 -14.40 -0.61
C SER A 71 15.17 -14.73 -0.95
N ALA A 72 15.39 -15.62 -1.92
CA ALA A 72 16.70 -15.98 -2.44
C ALA A 72 17.40 -14.78 -3.09
N ARG A 73 16.63 -13.91 -3.76
CA ARG A 73 17.08 -12.61 -4.29
C ARG A 73 16.33 -11.50 -3.58
N THR A 74 17.00 -10.80 -2.67
CA THR A 74 16.39 -9.73 -1.87
C THR A 74 15.73 -8.67 -2.76
N PRO A 75 14.41 -8.43 -2.65
CA PRO A 75 13.71 -7.36 -3.36
C PRO A 75 14.06 -5.99 -2.76
N TRP A 76 13.88 -4.94 -3.55
CA TRP A 76 13.83 -3.58 -3.04
C TRP A 76 12.54 -3.39 -2.25
N ARG A 77 12.56 -2.54 -1.22
CA ARG A 77 11.35 -2.20 -0.47
C ARG A 77 11.16 -0.69 -0.49
N PHE A 78 9.95 -0.24 -0.80
CA PHE A 78 9.52 1.14 -0.72
C PHE A 78 8.42 1.24 0.34
N VAL A 79 8.73 1.86 1.48
CA VAL A 79 7.87 1.82 2.68
C VAL A 79 7.47 3.24 3.08
N ASN A 80 6.17 3.53 3.09
CA ASN A 80 5.64 4.76 3.65
C ASN A 80 5.79 4.75 5.18
N ARG A 81 6.21 5.87 5.76
CA ARG A 81 6.39 6.05 7.20
C ARG A 81 5.34 6.97 7.83
N LEU A 82 4.40 7.45 7.02
CA LEU A 82 3.26 8.25 7.48
C LEU A 82 1.94 7.51 7.24
N SER A 83 0.98 7.80 8.12
CA SER A 83 -0.40 7.34 7.91
C SER A 83 -0.97 7.86 6.60
N ARG A 84 -1.76 7.03 5.90
CA ARG A 84 -2.55 7.47 4.75
C ARG A 84 -3.55 8.58 5.10
N LEU A 85 -3.79 8.84 6.38
CA LEU A 85 -4.55 10.00 6.84
C LEU A 85 -3.77 11.33 6.68
N VAL A 86 -2.48 11.31 6.39
CA VAL A 86 -1.71 12.51 6.01
C VAL A 86 -1.96 12.83 4.55
N VAL A 87 -1.59 11.94 3.68
CA VAL A 87 -1.96 11.83 2.27
C VAL A 87 -2.01 10.34 1.90
N ASP A 88 -2.90 9.97 1.03
CA ASP A 88 -2.88 8.62 0.43
C ASP A 88 -2.05 8.67 -0.85
N PRO A 89 -0.83 8.07 -0.86
CA PRO A 89 0.09 8.23 -1.98
C PRO A 89 -0.31 7.47 -3.23
N GLU A 90 -1.30 6.59 -3.15
CA GLU A 90 -1.74 5.74 -4.26
C GLU A 90 -2.98 6.26 -4.98
N ARG A 91 -3.64 7.27 -4.39
CA ARG A 91 -4.79 7.88 -5.01
C ARG A 91 -4.38 8.77 -6.19
N PHE A 92 -5.20 8.82 -7.24
CA PHE A 92 -5.02 9.84 -8.26
C PHE A 92 -5.17 11.23 -7.64
N PRO A 93 -4.26 12.18 -7.92
CA PRO A 93 -4.35 13.51 -7.33
C PRO A 93 -5.35 14.44 -8.05
N ASP A 94 -6.22 13.90 -8.89
CA ASP A 94 -7.13 14.62 -9.78
C ASP A 94 -8.51 13.92 -9.87
N GLU A 95 -9.35 14.37 -10.82
CA GLU A 95 -10.73 13.90 -11.01
C GLU A 95 -10.88 12.42 -11.40
N ARG A 96 -9.80 11.73 -11.71
CA ARG A 96 -9.82 10.27 -11.97
C ARG A 96 -10.05 9.45 -10.70
N GLU A 97 -9.89 10.06 -9.52
CA GLU A 97 -10.01 9.36 -8.24
C GLU A 97 -11.47 9.16 -7.85
N GLU A 98 -11.96 7.93 -7.96
CA GLU A 98 -13.34 7.56 -7.61
C GLU A 98 -13.65 7.70 -6.11
N MET A 99 -12.65 7.45 -5.24
CA MET A 99 -12.81 7.51 -3.79
C MET A 99 -13.06 8.93 -3.27
N THR A 100 -12.89 9.94 -4.11
CA THR A 100 -13.30 11.33 -3.83
C THR A 100 -14.80 11.41 -3.54
N ALA A 101 -15.63 10.55 -4.15
CA ALA A 101 -17.08 10.48 -3.93
C ALA A 101 -17.45 10.13 -2.48
N VAL A 102 -16.58 9.48 -1.74
CA VAL A 102 -16.75 9.14 -0.32
C VAL A 102 -15.81 9.94 0.60
N GLY A 103 -15.16 10.98 0.07
CA GLY A 103 -14.24 11.83 0.82
C GLY A 103 -12.88 11.20 1.13
N MET A 104 -12.46 10.18 0.37
CA MET A 104 -11.21 9.44 0.57
C MET A 104 -10.31 9.49 -0.68
N GLY A 105 -10.21 10.65 -1.34
CA GLY A 105 -9.22 10.94 -2.38
C GLY A 105 -7.79 11.03 -1.82
N ALA A 106 -6.86 11.66 -2.53
CA ALA A 106 -5.47 11.79 -2.09
C ALA A 106 -5.30 12.49 -0.72
N VAL A 107 -6.22 13.38 -0.36
CA VAL A 107 -6.35 13.97 0.99
C VAL A 107 -7.74 13.65 1.52
N TYR A 108 -7.82 12.84 2.55
CA TYR A 108 -9.09 12.39 3.11
C TYR A 108 -9.81 13.52 3.86
N THR A 109 -11.10 13.71 3.56
CA THR A 109 -12.02 14.57 4.30
C THR A 109 -12.96 13.78 5.21
N HIS A 110 -13.11 12.48 4.97
CA HIS A 110 -13.94 11.56 5.76
C HIS A 110 -13.16 10.33 6.21
N THR A 111 -13.67 9.68 7.25
CA THR A 111 -13.16 8.43 7.82
C THR A 111 -13.69 7.20 7.09
N THR A 112 -13.21 6.01 7.48
CA THR A 112 -13.75 4.70 7.06
C THR A 112 -15.25 4.55 7.38
N HIS A 113 -15.75 5.24 8.39
CA HIS A 113 -17.16 5.25 8.80
C HIS A 113 -17.92 6.47 8.28
N ARG A 114 -17.33 7.23 7.34
CA ARG A 114 -17.90 8.45 6.71
C ARG A 114 -18.14 9.61 7.70
N GLU A 115 -17.48 9.58 8.85
CA GLU A 115 -17.42 10.72 9.75
C GLU A 115 -16.49 11.80 9.19
N VAL A 116 -16.72 13.06 9.53
CA VAL A 116 -15.86 14.17 9.09
C VAL A 116 -14.48 14.03 9.73
N LEU A 117 -13.42 13.91 8.90
CA LEU A 117 -12.03 13.88 9.31
C LEU A 117 -11.38 15.26 9.22
N ARG A 118 -11.73 16.05 8.19
CA ARG A 118 -11.25 17.41 7.93
C ARG A 118 -12.40 18.28 7.44
N SER A 119 -12.27 19.59 7.65
CA SER A 119 -13.21 20.55 7.04
C SER A 119 -13.24 20.40 5.52
N ALA A 120 -14.43 20.53 4.93
CA ALA A 120 -14.59 20.53 3.47
C ALA A 120 -13.82 21.68 2.78
N ASP A 121 -13.53 22.77 3.51
CA ASP A 121 -12.75 23.91 3.01
C ASP A 121 -11.23 23.72 3.16
N THR A 122 -10.77 22.53 3.58
CA THR A 122 -9.34 22.25 3.71
C THR A 122 -8.69 22.29 2.33
N ASP A 123 -7.75 23.22 2.13
CA ASP A 123 -6.90 23.24 0.94
C ASP A 123 -5.98 22.01 0.96
N PRO A 124 -6.09 21.07 -0.02
CA PRO A 124 -5.24 19.90 -0.08
C PRO A 124 -3.81 20.21 -0.55
N GLU A 125 -3.61 21.33 -1.24
CA GLU A 125 -2.36 21.63 -1.94
C GLU A 125 -1.11 21.64 -1.04
N PRO A 126 -1.10 22.20 0.17
CA PRO A 126 0.05 22.13 1.07
C PRO A 126 0.45 20.70 1.46
N LEU A 127 -0.53 19.80 1.62
CA LEU A 127 -0.29 18.38 1.93
C LEU A 127 0.24 17.63 0.71
N LEU A 128 -0.36 17.86 -0.45
CA LEU A 128 0.07 17.27 -1.72
C LEU A 128 1.51 17.70 -2.09
N ALA A 129 1.81 18.99 -1.95
CA ALA A 129 3.14 19.51 -2.25
C ALA A 129 4.21 18.93 -1.33
N ARG A 130 3.89 18.78 -0.04
CA ARG A 130 4.85 18.37 0.99
C ARG A 130 5.06 16.87 1.07
N TRP A 131 4.01 16.05 0.90
CA TRP A 131 4.04 14.63 1.21
C TRP A 131 3.78 13.75 -0.02
N PHE A 132 2.79 14.09 -0.86
CA PHE A 132 2.41 13.29 -2.01
C PHE A 132 3.45 13.35 -3.14
N ARG A 133 3.79 14.57 -3.61
CA ARG A 133 4.70 14.73 -4.76
C ARG A 133 6.11 14.21 -4.52
N PRO A 134 6.74 14.42 -3.34
CA PRO A 134 8.02 13.80 -3.05
C PRO A 134 7.98 12.27 -3.03
N TYR A 135 6.91 11.67 -2.49
CA TYR A 135 6.68 10.24 -2.50
C TYR A 135 6.57 9.70 -3.94
N ALA A 136 5.69 10.27 -4.74
CA ALA A 136 5.46 9.88 -6.12
C ALA A 136 6.74 9.98 -6.96
N ARG A 137 7.54 11.04 -6.78
CA ARG A 137 8.83 11.21 -7.44
C ARG A 137 9.82 10.12 -7.05
N ALA A 138 9.98 9.87 -5.76
CA ALA A 138 10.92 8.85 -5.28
C ALA A 138 10.55 7.44 -5.75
N MET A 139 9.24 7.12 -5.83
CA MET A 139 8.80 5.85 -6.38
C MET A 139 9.04 5.77 -7.90
N THR A 140 8.85 6.86 -8.63
CA THR A 140 9.23 6.97 -10.05
C THR A 140 10.73 6.70 -10.24
N GLU A 141 11.58 7.32 -9.41
CA GLU A 141 13.04 7.11 -9.43
C GLU A 141 13.40 5.65 -9.12
N ALA A 142 12.79 5.05 -8.10
CA ALA A 142 13.02 3.64 -7.75
C ALA A 142 12.66 2.69 -8.90
N VAL A 143 11.56 2.93 -9.61
CA VAL A 143 11.17 2.14 -10.79
C VAL A 143 12.15 2.37 -11.95
N ALA A 144 12.54 3.62 -12.23
CA ALA A 144 13.52 3.96 -13.26
C ALA A 144 14.87 3.27 -13.02
N ASP A 145 15.33 3.22 -11.77
CA ASP A 145 16.55 2.52 -11.38
C ASP A 145 16.47 1.01 -11.66
N ARG A 146 15.31 0.38 -11.40
CA ARG A 146 15.14 -1.05 -11.73
C ARG A 146 15.11 -1.28 -13.24
N LEU A 147 14.42 -0.43 -13.99
CA LEU A 147 14.44 -0.48 -15.47
C LEU A 147 15.85 -0.35 -16.02
N ALA A 148 16.65 0.58 -15.48
CA ALA A 148 18.04 0.77 -15.90
C ALA A 148 18.95 -0.43 -15.54
N ALA A 149 18.76 -1.01 -14.35
CA ALA A 149 19.61 -2.08 -13.86
C ALA A 149 19.27 -3.45 -14.44
N THR A 150 17.98 -3.73 -14.71
CA THR A 150 17.50 -5.10 -15.03
C THR A 150 16.69 -5.17 -16.33
N GLY A 151 16.42 -4.04 -16.96
CA GLY A 151 15.57 -3.96 -18.16
C GLY A 151 14.07 -4.03 -17.89
N ARG A 152 13.64 -4.29 -16.66
CA ARG A 152 12.23 -4.35 -16.22
C ARG A 152 12.08 -3.93 -14.76
N ALA A 153 10.87 -3.59 -14.34
CA ALA A 153 10.53 -3.40 -12.93
C ALA A 153 9.24 -4.16 -12.61
N VAL A 154 9.14 -4.72 -11.41
CA VAL A 154 7.93 -5.40 -10.93
C VAL A 154 7.56 -4.83 -9.57
N ILE A 155 6.43 -4.14 -9.49
CA ILE A 155 5.88 -3.62 -8.25
C ILE A 155 4.94 -4.68 -7.67
N VAL A 156 5.23 -5.13 -6.46
CA VAL A 156 4.28 -5.93 -5.67
C VAL A 156 3.78 -5.02 -4.55
N ASP A 157 2.53 -4.61 -4.69
CA ASP A 157 1.87 -3.65 -3.84
C ASP A 157 1.21 -4.38 -2.67
N VAL A 158 1.70 -4.18 -1.45
CA VAL A 158 1.36 -5.03 -0.29
C VAL A 158 0.40 -4.30 0.62
N HIS A 159 -0.85 -4.78 0.64
CA HIS A 159 -1.96 -4.21 1.36
C HIS A 159 -2.64 -5.20 2.30
N SER A 160 -3.56 -4.69 3.09
CA SER A 160 -4.49 -5.52 3.83
C SER A 160 -5.85 -4.86 4.02
N TYR A 161 -6.88 -5.67 4.11
CA TYR A 161 -8.25 -5.22 4.25
C TYR A 161 -8.99 -5.96 5.36
N PRO A 162 -10.04 -5.35 5.97
CA PRO A 162 -10.76 -5.94 7.07
C PRO A 162 -11.63 -7.11 6.62
N ALA A 163 -11.87 -8.09 7.52
CA ALA A 163 -12.75 -9.23 7.27
C ALA A 163 -14.21 -8.81 7.04
N THR A 164 -14.64 -7.71 7.64
CA THR A 164 -15.97 -7.11 7.45
C THR A 164 -15.86 -5.81 6.66
N ALA A 165 -16.71 -5.65 5.65
CA ALA A 165 -16.74 -4.44 4.85
C ALA A 165 -17.03 -3.19 5.70
N LEU A 166 -16.32 -2.12 5.43
CA LEU A 166 -16.50 -0.82 6.09
C LEU A 166 -17.35 0.12 5.24
N PRO A 167 -18.03 1.09 5.85
CA PRO A 167 -18.98 1.98 5.14
C PRO A 167 -18.40 2.78 3.97
N TYR A 168 -17.08 2.97 3.91
CA TYR A 168 -16.43 3.71 2.81
C TYR A 168 -16.29 2.88 1.52
N GLU A 169 -16.33 1.55 1.63
CA GLU A 169 -16.10 0.68 0.49
C GLU A 169 -17.21 0.85 -0.57
N LEU A 170 -16.82 1.26 -1.79
CA LEU A 170 -17.77 1.44 -2.89
C LEU A 170 -18.26 0.10 -3.45
N HIS A 171 -17.43 -0.94 -3.33
CA HIS A 171 -17.66 -2.29 -3.87
C HIS A 171 -17.56 -3.36 -2.76
N GLY A 172 -17.97 -3.02 -1.54
CA GLY A 172 -17.83 -3.89 -0.36
C GLY A 172 -18.72 -5.14 -0.34
N GLU A 173 -19.64 -5.27 -1.29
CA GLU A 173 -20.50 -6.46 -1.41
C GLU A 173 -19.76 -7.61 -2.08
N GLY A 174 -19.98 -8.84 -1.60
CA GLY A 174 -19.42 -10.04 -2.20
C GLY A 174 -18.42 -10.79 -1.31
N PRO A 175 -17.80 -11.85 -1.86
CA PRO A 175 -16.83 -12.67 -1.13
C PRO A 175 -15.60 -11.87 -0.69
N ARG A 176 -15.12 -12.17 0.50
CA ARG A 176 -13.89 -11.57 1.06
C ARG A 176 -12.85 -12.69 1.25
N PRO A 177 -12.09 -13.05 0.20
CA PRO A 177 -11.12 -14.14 0.23
C PRO A 177 -9.95 -13.85 1.18
N PRO A 178 -9.20 -14.86 1.65
CA PRO A 178 -7.98 -14.63 2.44
C PRO A 178 -6.97 -13.70 1.76
N VAL A 179 -6.85 -13.79 0.43
CA VAL A 179 -6.03 -12.92 -0.41
C VAL A 179 -6.83 -12.52 -1.64
N CYS A 180 -6.86 -11.22 -1.94
CA CYS A 180 -7.40 -10.66 -3.17
C CYS A 180 -6.24 -10.06 -3.99
N LEU A 181 -6.18 -10.39 -5.27
CA LEU A 181 -5.19 -9.85 -6.21
C LEU A 181 -5.83 -8.71 -6.99
N GLY A 182 -5.24 -7.53 -6.90
CA GLY A 182 -5.61 -6.38 -7.72
C GLY A 182 -4.74 -6.27 -8.95
N THR A 183 -5.36 -6.03 -10.11
CA THR A 183 -4.68 -6.03 -11.41
C THR A 183 -5.04 -4.81 -12.24
N ASP A 184 -4.10 -4.43 -13.11
CA ASP A 184 -4.29 -3.44 -14.16
C ASP A 184 -4.17 -4.10 -15.54
N ALA A 185 -5.04 -3.73 -16.47
CA ALA A 185 -5.10 -4.39 -17.80
C ALA A 185 -3.81 -4.22 -18.63
N PHE A 186 -3.02 -3.15 -18.38
CA PHE A 186 -1.78 -2.89 -19.10
C PHE A 186 -0.55 -3.40 -18.34
N HIS A 187 -0.58 -3.30 -16.99
CA HIS A 187 0.60 -3.53 -16.16
C HIS A 187 0.64 -4.90 -15.47
N THR A 188 -0.45 -5.68 -15.50
CA THR A 188 -0.46 -7.00 -14.85
C THR A 188 -0.53 -8.12 -15.89
N PRO A 189 0.62 -8.72 -16.28
CA PRO A 189 0.62 -9.88 -17.17
C PRO A 189 -0.07 -11.08 -16.51
N ASP A 190 -0.79 -11.90 -17.32
CA ASP A 190 -1.45 -13.13 -16.86
C ASP A 190 -0.50 -14.08 -16.11
N GLU A 191 0.77 -14.12 -16.50
CA GLU A 191 1.79 -14.95 -15.83
C GLU A 191 1.98 -14.53 -14.38
N LEU A 192 2.02 -13.21 -14.10
CA LEU A 192 2.15 -12.67 -12.75
C LEU A 192 0.95 -13.09 -11.88
N VAL A 193 -0.27 -13.02 -12.43
CA VAL A 193 -1.48 -13.50 -11.73
C VAL A 193 -1.41 -15.00 -11.47
N ARG A 194 -0.97 -15.81 -12.45
CA ARG A 194 -0.83 -17.27 -12.26
C ARG A 194 0.16 -17.63 -11.17
N GLN A 195 1.32 -16.95 -11.16
CA GLN A 195 2.34 -17.14 -10.11
C GLN A 195 1.81 -16.76 -8.73
N ALA A 196 1.14 -15.61 -8.61
CA ALA A 196 0.56 -15.16 -7.36
C ALA A 196 -0.51 -16.15 -6.85
N ARG A 197 -1.43 -16.59 -7.71
CA ARG A 197 -2.43 -17.61 -7.34
C ARG A 197 -1.80 -18.91 -6.88
N LYS A 198 -0.70 -19.33 -7.51
CA LYS A 198 0.00 -20.56 -7.12
C LYS A 198 0.58 -20.44 -5.70
N VAL A 199 1.25 -19.34 -5.37
CA VAL A 199 1.92 -19.19 -4.07
C VAL A 199 0.98 -18.85 -2.92
N PHE A 200 -0.11 -18.11 -3.19
CA PHE A 200 -1.12 -17.78 -2.19
C PHE A 200 -2.23 -18.83 -2.06
N GLY A 201 -2.33 -19.79 -2.99
CA GLY A 201 -3.37 -20.81 -3.01
C GLY A 201 -3.40 -21.73 -1.77
N ASP A 202 -2.25 -21.96 -1.13
CA ASP A 202 -2.15 -22.73 0.11
C ASP A 202 -2.74 -21.99 1.33
N LEU A 203 -2.99 -20.68 1.20
CA LEU A 203 -3.65 -19.87 2.23
C LEU A 203 -5.17 -19.84 2.09
N GLY A 204 -5.70 -20.37 1.00
CA GLY A 204 -7.12 -20.43 0.66
C GLY A 204 -7.39 -19.89 -0.76
N GLU A 205 -8.67 -19.76 -1.11
CA GLU A 205 -9.07 -19.22 -2.39
C GLU A 205 -8.58 -17.76 -2.57
N THR A 206 -7.98 -17.47 -3.72
CA THR A 206 -7.57 -16.11 -4.07
C THR A 206 -8.63 -15.42 -4.93
N GLY A 207 -9.09 -14.23 -4.49
CA GLY A 207 -9.95 -13.35 -5.31
C GLY A 207 -9.17 -12.60 -6.38
N LEU A 208 -9.91 -11.99 -7.31
CA LEU A 208 -9.36 -11.13 -8.34
C LEU A 208 -10.21 -9.88 -8.47
N ASN A 209 -9.63 -8.70 -8.22
CA ASN A 209 -10.27 -7.38 -8.33
C ASN A 209 -11.59 -7.22 -7.54
N SER A 210 -11.82 -8.03 -6.51
CA SER A 210 -12.96 -7.95 -5.63
C SER A 210 -12.61 -8.52 -4.26
N PRO A 211 -12.79 -7.75 -3.15
CA PRO A 211 -13.46 -6.44 -3.07
C PRO A 211 -12.62 -5.25 -3.55
N PHE A 212 -11.31 -5.40 -3.73
CA PHE A 212 -10.41 -4.33 -4.18
C PHE A 212 -9.72 -4.73 -5.48
N GLY A 213 -9.61 -3.75 -6.42
CA GLY A 213 -8.99 -3.93 -7.73
C GLY A 213 -7.98 -2.85 -8.04
N GLY A 214 -7.30 -2.97 -9.17
CA GLY A 214 -6.21 -2.08 -9.54
C GLY A 214 -4.89 -2.45 -8.88
N THR A 215 -3.85 -1.68 -9.19
CA THR A 215 -2.52 -1.75 -8.57
C THR A 215 -1.79 -0.44 -8.81
N TYR A 216 -0.89 -0.06 -7.92
CA TYR A 216 -0.14 1.17 -8.04
C TYR A 216 0.96 1.05 -9.11
N VAL A 217 1.00 2.06 -9.99
CA VAL A 217 2.11 2.31 -10.92
C VAL A 217 2.36 3.82 -10.97
N PRO A 218 3.61 4.31 -10.86
CA PRO A 218 3.89 5.73 -10.99
C PRO A 218 3.35 6.31 -12.30
N LEU A 219 2.71 7.47 -12.24
CA LEU A 219 1.98 8.08 -13.37
C LEU A 219 2.84 8.33 -14.61
N GLU A 220 4.16 8.41 -14.44
CA GLU A 220 5.11 8.53 -15.55
C GLU A 220 5.12 7.28 -16.44
N PHE A 221 4.92 6.10 -15.84
CA PHE A 221 4.92 4.80 -16.53
C PHE A 221 3.51 4.26 -16.80
N TYR A 222 2.51 4.76 -16.06
CA TYR A 222 1.14 4.24 -16.08
C TYR A 222 0.52 4.28 -17.48
N GLY A 223 0.13 3.10 -18.00
CA GLY A 223 -0.42 2.92 -19.34
C GLY A 223 0.57 3.21 -20.48
N ARG A 224 1.89 3.28 -20.23
CA ARG A 224 2.91 3.72 -21.21
C ARG A 224 4.08 2.78 -21.37
N ASP A 225 4.59 2.20 -20.28
CA ASP A 225 5.78 1.34 -20.33
C ASP A 225 5.45 -0.08 -19.83
N ALA A 226 5.30 -1.02 -20.76
CA ALA A 226 4.98 -2.40 -20.47
C ALA A 226 6.12 -3.17 -19.77
N ARG A 227 7.32 -2.59 -19.64
CA ARG A 227 8.41 -3.17 -18.85
C ARG A 227 8.20 -2.99 -17.34
N VAL A 228 7.25 -2.13 -16.95
CA VAL A 228 6.81 -1.96 -15.56
C VAL A 228 5.59 -2.84 -15.36
N ALA A 229 5.78 -3.98 -14.70
CA ALA A 229 4.68 -4.83 -14.26
C ALA A 229 4.28 -4.48 -12.82
N ALA A 230 3.00 -4.67 -12.48
CA ALA A 230 2.50 -4.42 -11.14
C ALA A 230 1.39 -5.41 -10.76
N LEU A 231 1.32 -5.73 -9.47
CA LEU A 231 0.27 -6.56 -8.88
C LEU A 231 0.02 -6.08 -7.44
N MET A 232 -1.23 -5.82 -7.09
CA MET A 232 -1.63 -5.59 -5.71
C MET A 232 -1.95 -6.91 -5.02
N VAL A 233 -1.45 -7.09 -3.80
CA VAL A 233 -1.73 -8.22 -2.92
C VAL A 233 -2.45 -7.70 -1.69
N GLU A 234 -3.76 -7.84 -1.68
CA GLU A 234 -4.65 -7.46 -0.58
C GLU A 234 -4.89 -8.65 0.33
N ILE A 235 -4.42 -8.55 1.57
CA ILE A 235 -4.46 -9.62 2.56
C ILE A 235 -5.58 -9.35 3.56
N ARG A 236 -6.51 -10.30 3.74
CA ARG A 236 -7.56 -10.14 4.75
C ARG A 236 -6.96 -10.24 6.16
N ARG A 237 -7.18 -9.21 6.97
CA ARG A 237 -6.47 -8.97 8.24
C ARG A 237 -6.63 -10.08 9.27
N ASP A 238 -7.81 -10.69 9.38
CA ASP A 238 -8.08 -11.79 10.32
C ASP A 238 -7.22 -13.04 10.07
N THR A 239 -6.59 -13.16 8.90
CA THR A 239 -5.69 -14.27 8.57
C THR A 239 -4.37 -14.20 9.30
N TYR A 240 -3.95 -13.00 9.76
CA TYR A 240 -2.63 -12.81 10.35
C TYR A 240 -2.58 -11.87 11.57
N MET A 241 -3.69 -11.25 11.96
CA MET A 241 -3.75 -10.36 13.12
C MET A 241 -5.14 -10.39 13.79
N SER A 242 -5.23 -9.82 15.00
CA SER A 242 -6.50 -9.53 15.64
C SER A 242 -7.02 -8.18 15.16
N GLU A 243 -8.24 -8.13 14.61
CA GLU A 243 -8.87 -6.89 14.14
C GLU A 243 -9.73 -6.22 15.23
N PRO A 244 -9.89 -4.87 15.14
CA PRO A 244 -9.06 -3.93 14.39
C PRO A 244 -7.78 -3.58 15.14
N GLY A 245 -6.68 -3.28 14.42
CA GLY A 245 -5.47 -2.67 14.98
C GLY A 245 -4.68 -3.50 16.01
N GLY A 246 -5.06 -4.75 16.26
CA GLY A 246 -4.47 -5.60 17.29
C GLY A 246 -3.13 -6.25 16.89
N PRO A 247 -2.58 -7.14 17.74
CA PRO A 247 -1.30 -7.78 17.52
C PRO A 247 -1.31 -8.75 16.36
N ALA A 248 -0.12 -8.91 15.74
CA ALA A 248 0.10 -9.94 14.73
C ALA A 248 -0.05 -11.35 15.32
N GLY A 249 -0.65 -12.24 14.54
CA GLY A 249 -0.83 -13.65 14.83
C GLY A 249 0.12 -14.56 14.03
N PRO A 250 -0.02 -15.88 14.19
CA PRO A 250 0.88 -16.87 13.56
C PRO A 250 0.78 -16.90 12.02
N GLY A 251 -0.30 -16.37 11.44
CA GLY A 251 -0.48 -16.31 9.99
C GLY A 251 0.52 -15.40 9.27
N LEU A 252 1.12 -14.43 9.98
CA LEU A 252 2.09 -13.48 9.40
C LEU A 252 3.27 -14.20 8.73
N GLY A 253 3.84 -15.22 9.39
CA GLY A 253 4.96 -15.98 8.83
C GLY A 253 4.61 -16.69 7.53
N ARG A 254 3.45 -17.35 7.44
CA ARG A 254 2.99 -18.02 6.22
C ARG A 254 2.78 -17.05 5.05
N LEU A 255 2.26 -15.85 5.34
CA LEU A 255 2.10 -14.79 4.33
C LEU A 255 3.44 -14.28 3.85
N ALA A 256 4.41 -14.10 4.74
CA ALA A 256 5.76 -13.70 4.38
C ALA A 256 6.47 -14.77 3.52
N GLU A 257 6.30 -16.06 3.84
CA GLU A 257 6.82 -17.17 3.03
C GLU A 257 6.18 -17.19 1.62
N ALA A 258 4.87 -17.02 1.52
CA ALA A 258 4.17 -16.95 0.24
C ALA A 258 4.62 -15.74 -0.60
N LEU A 259 4.77 -14.57 0.04
CA LEU A 259 5.26 -13.37 -0.63
C LEU A 259 6.72 -13.52 -1.09
N ALA A 260 7.59 -14.16 -0.28
CA ALA A 260 8.96 -14.49 -0.67
C ALA A 260 9.00 -15.43 -1.89
N ALA A 261 8.17 -16.47 -1.90
CA ALA A 261 8.05 -17.38 -3.04
C ALA A 261 7.57 -16.67 -4.32
N LEU A 262 6.67 -15.68 -4.19
CA LEU A 262 6.28 -14.82 -5.31
C LEU A 262 7.50 -14.03 -5.82
N VAL A 263 8.23 -13.34 -4.93
CA VAL A 263 9.43 -12.56 -5.27
C VAL A 263 10.45 -13.40 -6.00
N ASP A 264 10.73 -14.61 -5.52
CA ASP A 264 11.72 -15.53 -6.14
C ASP A 264 11.27 -15.97 -7.54
N GLY A 265 9.97 -16.21 -7.74
CA GLY A 265 9.41 -16.52 -9.05
C GLY A 265 9.49 -15.35 -10.05
N LEU A 266 9.56 -14.11 -9.56
CA LEU A 266 9.66 -12.89 -10.38
C LEU A 266 11.10 -12.47 -10.66
N GLY A 267 12.06 -13.00 -9.92
CA GLY A 267 13.48 -12.64 -10.04
C GLY A 267 14.22 -13.31 -11.20
N GLY A 268 13.59 -14.27 -11.91
CA GLY A 268 14.19 -15.04 -13.01
C GLY A 268 14.26 -14.30 -14.34
#